data_d61fceb3baf92293adad4a12c385720e
#
_entry.id   d61fceb3baf92293adad4a12c385720e
#
_cell.length_a   1.000
_cell.length_b   1.000
_cell.length_c   1.000
_cell.angle_alpha   90.00
_cell.angle_beta   90.00
_cell.angle_gamma   90.00
#
_symmetry.space_group_name_H-M   'P 1'
#
loop_
_entity.id
_entity.type
_entity.pdbx_description
1 polymer ?
#
loop_
_entity_poly.entity_id
_entity_poly.type
_entity_poly.pdbx_seq_one_letter_code
_entity_poly.pdbx_strand_id
1 'polypeptide(L)'
;IVPLMIRMVDALDEFVQLDTPFLEKERAERIERLREVMERSDVSAAEKFRIVIEGYQIENDYGRTIEAYKGSTEINGNELEVDFLRIGRVALMYQTVGGAHTGVWDATQGKFIELPPAP
;
A
#
# COMPACT_ATOMS: atom_id res chain seq x y z
N ILE A 1 2.81 20.94 18.49
CA ILE A 1 3.17 19.54 18.19
C ILE A 1 2.08 18.82 17.39
N VAL A 2 0.81 18.96 17.80
CA VAL A 2 -0.28 18.33 17.06
C VAL A 2 -0.36 18.81 15.61
N PRO A 3 -0.24 20.12 15.30
CA PRO A 3 -0.19 20.56 13.90
C PRO A 3 0.93 19.94 13.09
N LEU A 4 2.09 19.70 13.70
CA LEU A 4 3.19 18.99 13.04
C LEU A 4 2.82 17.55 12.74
N MET A 5 2.19 16.86 13.68
CA MET A 5 1.76 15.48 13.51
C MET A 5 0.71 15.34 12.40
N ILE A 6 -0.22 16.29 12.31
CA ILE A 6 -1.21 16.31 11.23
C ILE A 6 -0.50 16.43 9.87
N ARG A 7 0.51 17.28 9.76
CA ARG A 7 1.30 17.38 8.54
C ARG A 7 2.07 16.10 8.22
N MET A 8 2.55 15.40 9.25
CA MET A 8 3.20 14.10 9.08
C MET A 8 2.24 13.06 8.52
N VAL A 9 1.00 13.03 9.00
CA VAL A 9 -0.03 12.12 8.49
C VAL A 9 -0.39 12.48 7.04
N ASP A 10 -0.53 13.76 6.74
CA ASP A 10 -0.81 14.22 5.38
C ASP A 10 0.32 13.84 4.42
N ALA A 11 1.57 13.98 4.83
CA ALA A 11 2.72 13.60 4.03
C ALA A 11 2.76 12.08 3.79
N LEU A 12 2.44 11.29 4.80
CA LEU A 12 2.38 9.84 4.69
C LEU A 12 1.28 9.40 3.73
N ASP A 13 0.10 10.03 3.83
CA ASP A 13 -1.03 9.76 2.95
C ASP A 13 -0.66 10.04 1.49
N GLU A 14 -0.07 11.20 1.22
CA GLU A 14 0.37 11.55 -0.13
C GLU A 14 1.40 10.57 -0.66
N PHE A 15 2.36 10.18 0.18
CA PHE A 15 3.37 9.19 -0.18
C PHE A 15 2.73 7.86 -0.57
N VAL A 16 1.78 7.36 0.22
CA VAL A 16 1.10 6.09 -0.04
C VAL A 16 0.32 6.14 -1.36
N GLN A 17 -0.33 7.27 -1.64
CA GLN A 17 -1.09 7.44 -2.88
C GLN A 17 -0.21 7.46 -4.13
N LEU A 18 1.02 7.94 -4.01
CA LEU A 18 1.97 8.04 -5.12
C LEU A 18 2.85 6.80 -5.27
N ASP A 19 2.84 5.92 -4.29
CA ASP A 19 3.67 4.72 -4.26
C ASP A 19 3.07 3.60 -5.12
N THR A 20 3.85 2.53 -5.28
CA THR A 20 3.38 1.28 -5.87
C THR A 20 2.11 0.81 -5.16
N PRO A 21 1.05 0.42 -5.88
CA PRO A 21 -0.27 0.18 -5.30
C PRO A 21 -0.43 -1.21 -4.68
N PHE A 22 0.41 -1.54 -3.71
CA PHE A 22 0.28 -2.78 -2.96
C PHE A 22 -0.50 -2.55 -1.66
N LEU A 23 -1.24 -3.57 -1.22
CA LEU A 23 -2.00 -3.54 0.04
C LEU A 23 -2.78 -2.23 0.24
N GLU A 24 -3.44 -1.77 -0.82
CA GLU A 24 -4.07 -0.46 -0.83
C GLU A 24 -5.09 -0.28 0.28
N LYS A 25 -5.93 -1.29 0.52
CA LYS A 25 -6.95 -1.22 1.56
C LYS A 25 -6.32 -1.12 2.95
N GLU A 26 -5.35 -1.98 3.25
CA GLU A 26 -4.67 -1.98 4.54
C GLU A 26 -3.96 -0.67 4.81
N ARG A 27 -3.28 -0.14 3.80
CA ARG A 27 -2.54 1.12 3.93
C ARG A 27 -3.48 2.31 4.06
N ALA A 28 -4.58 2.34 3.31
CA ALA A 28 -5.59 3.39 3.44
C ALA A 28 -6.27 3.37 4.81
N GLU A 29 -6.61 2.20 5.31
CA GLU A 29 -7.21 2.06 6.65
C GLU A 29 -6.25 2.51 7.75
N ARG A 30 -4.95 2.28 7.59
CA ARG A 30 -3.95 2.77 8.55
C ARG A 30 -3.91 4.28 8.59
N ILE A 31 -3.91 4.94 7.44
CA ILE A 31 -3.96 6.40 7.36
C ILE A 31 -5.23 6.93 8.04
N GLU A 32 -6.36 6.31 7.79
CA GLU A 32 -7.63 6.71 8.40
C GLU A 32 -7.59 6.60 9.92
N ARG A 33 -7.04 5.52 10.46
CA ARG A 33 -6.85 5.37 11.91
C ARG A 33 -5.94 6.44 12.49
N LEU A 34 -4.89 6.82 11.78
CA LEU A 34 -4.00 7.90 12.22
C LEU A 34 -4.75 9.23 12.30
N ARG A 35 -5.59 9.53 11.31
CA ARG A 35 -6.40 10.75 11.32
C ARG A 35 -7.39 10.78 12.48
N GLU A 36 -8.05 9.66 12.74
CA GLU A 36 -8.98 9.54 13.86
C GLU A 36 -8.28 9.77 15.19
N VAL A 37 -7.09 9.21 15.38
CA VAL A 37 -6.30 9.40 16.60
C VAL A 37 -5.92 10.86 16.79
N MET A 38 -5.59 11.58 15.71
CA MET A 38 -5.26 13.01 15.80
C MET A 38 -6.42 13.85 16.34
N GLU A 39 -7.65 13.44 16.10
CA GLU A 39 -8.85 14.17 16.54
C GLU A 39 -9.29 13.81 17.96
N ARG A 40 -8.77 12.75 18.54
CA ARG A 40 -9.19 12.30 19.88
C ARG A 40 -8.58 13.14 20.98
N SER A 41 -9.45 13.64 21.86
CA SER A 41 -9.03 14.44 23.02
C SER A 41 -8.58 13.57 24.20
N ASP A 42 -8.94 12.30 24.22
CA ASP A 42 -8.59 11.34 25.26
C ASP A 42 -7.22 10.65 25.06
N VAL A 43 -6.49 11.04 24.00
CA VAL A 43 -5.15 10.54 23.71
C VAL A 43 -4.16 11.68 23.87
N SER A 44 -3.10 11.46 24.65
CA SER A 44 -2.05 12.46 24.88
C SER A 44 -1.26 12.75 23.59
N ALA A 45 -0.62 13.92 23.55
CA ALA A 45 0.24 14.29 22.43
C ALA A 45 1.40 13.29 22.27
N ALA A 46 1.99 12.84 23.37
CA ALA A 46 3.08 11.86 23.34
C ALA A 46 2.61 10.52 22.74
N GLU A 47 1.43 10.06 23.12
CA GLU A 47 0.86 8.82 22.56
C GLU A 47 0.51 8.97 21.09
N LYS A 48 -0.05 10.11 20.69
CA LYS A 48 -0.31 10.40 19.28
C LYS A 48 0.97 10.34 18.45
N PHE A 49 2.05 10.93 18.97
CA PHE A 49 3.35 10.91 18.27
C PHE A 49 3.87 9.48 18.11
N ARG A 50 3.78 8.65 19.17
CA ARG A 50 4.19 7.26 19.10
C ARG A 50 3.42 6.49 18.01
N ILE A 51 2.12 6.70 17.94
CA ILE A 51 1.26 6.03 16.96
C ILE A 51 1.61 6.47 15.53
N VAL A 52 1.87 7.76 15.30
CA VAL A 52 2.29 8.25 13.99
C VAL A 52 3.64 7.64 13.58
N ILE A 53 4.60 7.59 14.50
CA ILE A 53 5.92 7.00 14.23
C ILE A 53 5.78 5.51 13.90
N GLU A 54 4.92 4.78 14.57
CA GLU A 54 4.65 3.37 14.23
C GLU A 54 4.12 3.23 12.80
N GLY A 55 3.23 4.13 12.38
CA GLY A 55 2.74 4.15 11.00
C GLY A 55 3.87 4.32 9.98
N TYR A 56 4.80 5.22 10.25
CA TYR A 56 5.98 5.42 9.42
C TYR A 56 6.89 4.20 9.41
N GLN A 57 7.09 3.56 10.56
CA GLN A 57 7.90 2.35 10.67
C GLN A 57 7.34 1.21 9.84
N ILE A 58 6.02 1.01 9.88
CA ILE A 58 5.36 -0.02 9.08
C ILE A 58 5.57 0.25 7.58
N GLU A 59 5.38 1.49 7.14
CA GLU A 59 5.64 1.84 5.74
C GLU A 59 7.11 1.62 5.36
N ASN A 60 8.03 1.95 6.25
CA ASN A 60 9.45 1.70 6.01
C ASN A 60 9.76 0.20 5.89
N ASP A 61 9.11 -0.62 6.71
CA ASP A 61 9.33 -2.06 6.70
C ASP A 61 8.88 -2.72 5.40
N TYR A 62 7.89 -2.17 4.71
CA TYR A 62 7.51 -2.68 3.39
C TYR A 62 8.69 -2.68 2.40
N GLY A 63 9.61 -1.74 2.53
CA GLY A 63 10.81 -1.68 1.67
C GLY A 63 11.79 -2.82 1.88
N ARG A 64 11.64 -3.60 2.94
CA ARG A 64 12.59 -4.66 3.34
C ARG A 64 12.03 -6.07 3.22
N THR A 65 10.77 -6.22 2.87
CA THR A 65 10.09 -7.51 2.95
C THR A 65 9.61 -7.96 1.59
N ILE A 66 9.39 -9.27 1.48
CA ILE A 66 8.75 -9.92 0.34
C ILE A 66 7.46 -10.53 0.89
N GLU A 67 6.35 -10.30 0.21
CA GLU A 67 5.07 -10.79 0.67
C GLU A 67 4.23 -11.28 -0.50
N ALA A 68 3.59 -12.43 -0.32
CA ALA A 68 2.58 -12.94 -1.24
C ALA A 68 1.21 -12.79 -0.56
N TYR A 69 0.23 -12.27 -1.26
CA TYR A 69 -1.11 -12.09 -0.72
C TYR A 69 -2.16 -12.16 -1.81
N LYS A 70 -3.39 -12.46 -1.41
CA LYS A 70 -4.53 -12.59 -2.33
C LYS A 70 -5.24 -11.24 -2.47
N GLY A 71 -5.73 -10.99 -3.67
CA GLY A 71 -6.51 -9.80 -3.94
C GLY A 71 -7.27 -9.93 -5.24
N SER A 72 -7.70 -8.82 -5.79
CA SER A 72 -8.35 -8.77 -7.09
C SER A 72 -7.86 -7.58 -7.88
N THR A 73 -7.91 -7.70 -9.20
CA THR A 73 -7.57 -6.59 -10.10
C THR A 73 -8.39 -6.72 -11.38
N GLU A 74 -8.54 -5.61 -12.08
CA GLU A 74 -9.26 -5.58 -13.36
C GLU A 74 -8.35 -6.02 -14.49
N ILE A 75 -8.79 -7.03 -15.24
CA ILE A 75 -8.08 -7.56 -16.39
C ILE A 75 -9.08 -7.67 -17.54
N ASN A 76 -8.81 -6.95 -18.62
CA ASN A 76 -9.69 -6.90 -19.81
C ASN A 76 -11.15 -6.55 -19.46
N GLY A 77 -11.33 -5.61 -18.53
CA GLY A 77 -12.65 -5.15 -18.12
C GLY A 77 -13.35 -6.01 -17.06
N ASN A 78 -12.73 -7.11 -16.65
CA ASN A 78 -13.28 -8.01 -15.63
C ASN A 78 -12.44 -7.98 -14.39
N GLU A 79 -13.09 -7.95 -13.22
CA GLU A 79 -12.37 -8.06 -11.95
C GLU A 79 -12.12 -9.53 -11.64
N LEU A 80 -10.86 -9.91 -11.57
CA LEU A 80 -10.43 -11.29 -11.35
C LEU A 80 -9.64 -11.41 -10.06
N GLU A 81 -9.80 -12.56 -9.39
CA GLU A 81 -8.99 -12.91 -8.23
C GLU A 81 -7.57 -13.23 -8.68
N VAL A 82 -6.59 -12.72 -7.95
CA VAL A 82 -5.17 -12.89 -8.26
C VAL A 82 -4.38 -13.15 -7.00
N ASP A 83 -3.20 -13.75 -7.20
CA ASP A 83 -2.15 -13.78 -6.18
C ASP A 83 -1.16 -12.68 -6.52
N PHE A 84 -0.93 -11.78 -5.55
CA PHE A 84 0.07 -10.73 -5.67
C PHE A 84 1.37 -11.18 -5.03
N LEU A 85 2.48 -10.81 -5.64
CA LEU A 85 3.81 -10.90 -5.06
C LEU A 85 4.40 -9.50 -5.00
N ARG A 86 4.75 -9.05 -3.80
CA ARG A 86 5.43 -7.77 -3.58
C ARG A 86 6.86 -8.02 -3.16
N ILE A 87 7.79 -7.35 -3.80
CA ILE A 87 9.21 -7.37 -3.44
C ILE A 87 9.58 -5.95 -3.00
N GLY A 88 9.59 -5.69 -1.71
CA GLY A 88 9.82 -4.37 -1.15
C GLY A 88 8.85 -3.35 -1.76
N ARG A 89 9.39 -2.22 -2.22
CA ARG A 89 8.66 -1.19 -2.96
C ARG A 89 8.99 -1.16 -4.44
N VAL A 90 9.86 -2.06 -4.89
CA VAL A 90 10.40 -2.01 -6.25
C VAL A 90 9.64 -2.87 -7.25
N ALA A 91 8.94 -3.88 -6.77
CA ALA A 91 8.19 -4.76 -7.67
C ALA A 91 6.87 -5.18 -7.07
N LEU A 92 5.84 -5.19 -7.88
CA LEU A 92 4.53 -5.73 -7.57
C LEU A 92 4.05 -6.50 -8.80
N MET A 93 3.75 -7.77 -8.60
CA MET A 93 3.34 -8.67 -9.66
C MET A 93 2.05 -9.36 -9.26
N TYR A 94 1.25 -9.76 -10.25
CA TYR A 94 0.09 -10.60 -10.02
C TYR A 94 0.07 -11.80 -10.96
N GLN A 95 -0.61 -12.84 -10.53
CA GLN A 95 -0.97 -13.97 -11.37
C GLN A 95 -2.41 -14.37 -11.06
N THR A 96 -3.22 -14.56 -12.10
CA THR A 96 -4.59 -15.03 -11.89
C THR A 96 -4.60 -16.46 -11.38
N VAL A 97 -5.65 -16.82 -10.67
CA VAL A 97 -5.89 -18.21 -10.24
C VAL A 97 -5.96 -19.09 -11.49
N GLY A 98 -5.11 -20.11 -11.54
CA GLY A 98 -4.95 -20.93 -12.74
C GLY A 98 -3.84 -20.49 -13.70
N GLY A 99 -3.26 -19.30 -13.48
CA GLY A 99 -2.07 -18.86 -14.21
C GLY A 99 -2.30 -18.33 -15.62
N ALA A 100 -3.55 -18.02 -16.01
CA ALA A 100 -3.85 -17.55 -17.36
C ALA A 100 -3.27 -16.16 -17.66
N HIS A 101 -3.18 -15.30 -16.66
CA HIS A 101 -2.67 -13.94 -16.82
C HIS A 101 -1.64 -13.64 -15.74
N THR A 102 -0.54 -13.04 -16.14
CA THR A 102 0.54 -12.58 -15.25
C THR A 102 0.84 -11.14 -15.60
N GLY A 103 0.88 -10.25 -14.62
CA GLY A 103 1.18 -8.84 -14.84
C GLY A 103 2.20 -8.30 -13.87
N VAL A 104 2.85 -7.20 -14.27
CA VAL A 104 3.85 -6.49 -13.47
C VAL A 104 3.49 -5.02 -13.46
N TRP A 105 3.57 -4.39 -12.28
CA TRP A 105 3.35 -2.95 -12.17
C TRP A 105 4.48 -2.18 -12.84
N ASP A 106 4.09 -1.29 -13.74
CA ASP A 106 5.01 -0.36 -14.40
C ASP A 106 4.79 1.04 -13.83
N ALA A 107 5.75 1.49 -13.00
CA ALA A 107 5.65 2.78 -12.35
C ALA A 107 5.75 3.95 -13.33
N THR A 108 6.41 3.76 -14.47
CA THR A 108 6.53 4.80 -15.50
C THR A 108 5.19 5.07 -16.16
N GLN A 109 4.43 4.02 -16.46
CA GLN A 109 3.13 4.15 -17.11
C GLN A 109 1.97 4.25 -16.11
N GLY A 110 2.22 3.96 -14.82
CA GLY A 110 1.18 3.98 -13.80
C GLY A 110 0.12 2.92 -13.98
N LYS A 111 0.48 1.76 -14.51
CA LYS A 111 -0.45 0.65 -14.74
C LYS A 111 0.26 -0.69 -14.73
N PHE A 112 -0.52 -1.76 -14.59
CA PHE A 112 0.00 -3.11 -14.78
C PHE A 112 0.20 -3.42 -16.25
N ILE A 113 1.31 -4.08 -16.56
CA ILE A 113 1.63 -4.58 -17.90
C ILE A 113 1.52 -6.09 -17.86
N GLU A 114 0.68 -6.65 -18.72
CA GLU A 114 0.55 -8.10 -18.82
C GLU A 114 1.78 -8.69 -19.54
N LEU A 115 2.34 -9.75 -18.95
CA LEU A 115 3.46 -10.45 -19.54
C LEU A 115 2.96 -11.47 -20.55
N PRO A 116 3.72 -11.70 -21.65
CA PRO A 116 3.35 -12.74 -22.59
C PRO A 116 3.43 -14.11 -21.93
N PRO A 117 2.63 -15.08 -22.41
CA PRO A 117 2.71 -16.44 -21.89
C PRO A 117 4.11 -17.03 -22.10
N ALA A 118 4.52 -17.94 -21.20
CA ALA A 118 5.78 -18.63 -21.32
C ALA A 118 5.82 -19.46 -22.62
N PRO A 119 6.99 -19.53 -23.31
CA PRO A 119 7.11 -20.31 -24.53
C PRO A 119 7.00 -21.82 -24.29
#